data_62246f548d51cdb22db13c9fe53fba79
#
_entry.id   62246f548d51cdb22db13c9fe53fba79
#
_cell.length_a   1.000
_cell.length_b   1.000
_cell.length_c   1.000
_cell.angle_alpha   90.00
_cell.angle_beta   90.00
_cell.angle_gamma   90.00
#
_symmetry.space_group_name_H-M   'P 1'
#
loop_
_entity.id
_entity.type
_entity.pdbx_description
1 polymer ?
#
loop_
_entity_poly.entity_id
_entity_poly.type
_entity_poly.pdbx_seq_one_letter_code
_entity_poly.pdbx_strand_id
1 'polypeptide(L)'
;VTLLCCLLAIRWAIRQFESETVMFHEGGKWDMQLWLHHLWRDRQVTAQPSVALLCGVLILVGRFFAQFFVSPQASFVTVTILVQVGLILAPCVLMAMLLTRSPRKALRIHRTQLSHVTAAVLIGFALHPSYQVLGKAIVSIYPIGSETMLALQNFEGLVFQQELWVILLLLAALPAICEELAFRGFIFGGLLRQQGVLRAVIVSALLFGFTHAILQQSISASVMGLLLGLIAWRTGGVFCTIIVHCINNGLSLTMAWCAKNSLAVPDALNWAIESGVEGWSYRPEWQFISIVLSIALFLILFQRSRQTERVVLAEMA
;
A
#
# COMPACT_ATOMS: atom_id res chain seq x y z
N VAL A 1 15.88 -7.64 -11.12
CA VAL A 1 15.14 -6.36 -11.07
C VAL A 1 15.68 -5.38 -12.08
N THR A 2 16.99 -5.09 -12.09
CA THR A 2 17.64 -4.10 -12.96
C THR A 2 17.40 -4.37 -14.46
N LEU A 3 17.57 -5.63 -14.90
CA LEU A 3 17.36 -6.00 -16.30
C LEU A 3 15.91 -5.78 -16.74
N LEU A 4 14.93 -6.15 -15.89
CA LEU A 4 13.52 -5.93 -16.17
C LEU A 4 13.17 -4.44 -16.26
N CYS A 5 13.71 -3.62 -15.34
CA CYS A 5 13.53 -2.17 -15.38
C CYS A 5 14.14 -1.56 -16.64
N CYS A 6 15.34 -2.00 -17.05
CA CYS A 6 15.97 -1.57 -18.30
C CYS A 6 15.13 -1.95 -19.53
N LEU A 7 14.63 -3.19 -19.61
CA LEU A 7 13.80 -3.65 -20.72
C LEU A 7 12.46 -2.87 -20.79
N LEU A 8 11.84 -2.60 -19.65
CA LEU A 8 10.60 -1.80 -19.60
C LEU A 8 10.86 -0.34 -20.01
N ALA A 9 11.97 0.25 -19.56
CA ALA A 9 12.36 1.61 -19.93
C ALA A 9 12.67 1.72 -21.43
N ILE A 10 13.41 0.76 -22.01
CA ILE A 10 13.70 0.70 -23.44
C ILE A 10 12.41 0.53 -24.24
N ARG A 11 11.53 -0.38 -23.84
CA ARG A 11 10.24 -0.60 -24.52
C ARG A 11 9.32 0.62 -24.44
N TRP A 12 9.34 1.33 -23.32
CA TRP A 12 8.62 2.59 -23.18
C TRP A 12 9.21 3.67 -24.08
N ALA A 13 10.53 3.82 -24.11
CA ALA A 13 11.21 4.78 -24.98
C ALA A 13 10.91 4.51 -26.46
N ILE A 14 11.02 3.24 -26.92
CA ILE A 14 10.68 2.86 -28.30
C ILE A 14 9.25 3.26 -28.65
N ARG A 15 8.27 2.92 -27.78
CA ARG A 15 6.86 3.31 -28.01
C ARG A 15 6.66 4.82 -28.06
N GLN A 16 7.44 5.56 -27.28
CA GLN A 16 7.36 7.02 -27.29
C GLN A 16 7.94 7.61 -28.58
N PHE A 17 9.00 7.04 -29.12
CA PHE A 17 9.59 7.43 -30.41
C PHE A 17 8.74 7.00 -31.60
N GLU A 18 8.02 5.88 -31.52
CA GLU A 18 7.11 5.40 -32.56
C GLU A 18 5.74 6.13 -32.54
N SER A 19 5.45 6.93 -31.51
CA SER A 19 4.22 7.71 -31.49
C SER A 19 4.32 8.85 -32.50
N GLU A 20 3.34 8.93 -33.42
CA GLU A 20 3.26 9.96 -34.47
C GLU A 20 3.36 11.40 -33.94
N THR A 21 3.04 11.62 -32.67
CA THR A 21 3.13 12.90 -31.96
C THR A 21 4.58 13.44 -31.86
N VAL A 22 5.59 12.57 -31.90
CA VAL A 22 7.01 12.99 -31.86
C VAL A 22 7.52 13.34 -33.24
N MET A 23 7.03 12.68 -34.30
CA MET A 23 7.49 12.88 -35.67
C MET A 23 6.95 14.17 -36.33
N PHE A 24 5.87 14.75 -35.84
CA PHE A 24 5.22 15.94 -36.39
C PHE A 24 5.36 17.20 -35.54
N HIS A 25 6.23 17.21 -34.53
CA HIS A 25 6.59 18.46 -33.84
C HIS A 25 7.60 19.20 -34.74
N GLU A 26 7.10 20.05 -35.61
CA GLU A 26 7.91 21.13 -36.17
C GLU A 26 8.55 21.90 -35.00
N GLY A 27 9.85 22.20 -35.13
CA GLY A 27 10.70 22.81 -34.09
C GLY A 27 10.23 24.14 -33.51
N GLY A 28 9.07 24.14 -32.90
CA GLY A 28 8.57 25.22 -32.07
C GLY A 28 9.41 25.33 -30.81
N LYS A 29 9.85 26.53 -30.47
CA LYS A 29 10.51 26.81 -29.19
C LYS A 29 9.63 26.30 -28.08
N TRP A 30 10.21 25.50 -27.17
CA TRP A 30 9.51 24.95 -26.01
C TRP A 30 8.99 26.09 -25.14
N ASP A 31 7.69 26.33 -25.19
CA ASP A 31 7.03 27.37 -24.38
C ASP A 31 6.47 26.73 -23.11
N MET A 32 7.17 26.96 -22.01
CA MET A 32 6.81 26.47 -20.68
C MET A 32 5.43 26.96 -20.24
N GLN A 33 5.08 28.22 -20.60
CA GLN A 33 3.77 28.79 -20.19
C GLN A 33 2.63 28.13 -20.96
N LEU A 34 2.83 27.90 -22.26
CA LEU A 34 1.85 27.22 -23.10
C LEU A 34 1.67 25.76 -22.65
N TRP A 35 2.79 25.06 -22.32
CA TRP A 35 2.76 23.69 -21.81
C TRP A 35 2.01 23.60 -20.46
N LEU A 36 2.31 24.49 -19.52
CA LEU A 36 1.61 24.55 -18.23
C LEU A 36 0.12 24.87 -18.40
N HIS A 37 -0.23 25.77 -19.34
CA HIS A 37 -1.62 26.08 -19.66
C HIS A 37 -2.37 24.87 -20.21
N HIS A 38 -1.76 24.12 -21.13
CA HIS A 38 -2.34 22.87 -21.64
C HIS A 38 -2.47 21.82 -20.54
N LEU A 39 -1.44 21.62 -19.72
CA LEU A 39 -1.47 20.69 -18.59
C LEU A 39 -2.65 21.00 -17.65
N TRP A 40 -2.92 22.29 -17.40
CA TRP A 40 -4.01 22.73 -16.54
C TRP A 40 -5.39 22.63 -17.21
N ARG A 41 -5.50 23.02 -18.47
CA ARG A 41 -6.76 23.01 -19.24
C ARG A 41 -7.27 21.59 -19.52
N ASP A 42 -6.34 20.69 -19.89
CA ASP A 42 -6.69 19.37 -20.41
C ASP A 42 -6.78 18.29 -19.32
N ARG A 43 -6.79 18.71 -18.03
CA ARG A 43 -6.95 17.79 -16.88
C ARG A 43 -8.22 16.98 -16.98
N GLN A 44 -8.07 15.67 -16.72
CA GLN A 44 -9.22 14.76 -16.56
C GLN A 44 -9.82 14.88 -15.15
N VAL A 45 -11.01 14.31 -14.93
CA VAL A 45 -11.64 14.29 -13.60
C VAL A 45 -10.79 13.49 -12.61
N THR A 46 -10.24 12.36 -13.06
CA THR A 46 -9.33 11.49 -12.27
C THR A 46 -8.04 11.25 -13.06
N ALA A 47 -7.04 10.62 -12.41
CA ALA A 47 -5.76 10.35 -13.04
C ALA A 47 -5.88 9.43 -14.26
N GLN A 48 -5.08 9.70 -15.29
CA GLN A 48 -4.86 8.77 -16.40
C GLN A 48 -3.89 7.66 -15.97
N PRO A 49 -3.90 6.48 -16.63
CA PRO A 49 -3.00 5.37 -16.29
C PRO A 49 -1.51 5.74 -16.33
N SER A 50 -1.08 6.56 -17.30
CA SER A 50 0.30 7.05 -17.39
C SER A 50 0.69 7.91 -16.19
N VAL A 51 -0.21 8.80 -15.75
CA VAL A 51 -0.01 9.64 -14.57
C VAL A 51 0.01 8.81 -13.29
N ALA A 52 -0.86 7.81 -13.19
CA ALA A 52 -0.88 6.86 -12.07
C ALA A 52 0.43 6.06 -11.97
N LEU A 53 0.91 5.52 -13.09
CA LEU A 53 2.19 4.80 -13.15
C LEU A 53 3.37 5.72 -12.84
N LEU A 54 3.38 6.95 -13.36
CA LEU A 54 4.39 7.94 -13.05
C LEU A 54 4.46 8.21 -11.53
N CYS A 55 3.31 8.36 -10.87
CA CYS A 55 3.26 8.51 -9.41
C CYS A 55 3.93 7.33 -8.70
N GLY A 56 3.60 6.09 -9.09
CA GLY A 56 4.23 4.89 -8.54
C GLY A 56 5.73 4.85 -8.74
N VAL A 57 6.21 5.21 -9.94
CA VAL A 57 7.65 5.28 -10.25
C VAL A 57 8.33 6.37 -9.42
N LEU A 58 7.74 7.55 -9.29
CA LEU A 58 8.29 8.63 -8.46
C LEU A 58 8.42 8.22 -7.00
N ILE A 59 7.44 7.52 -6.45
CA ILE A 59 7.51 6.97 -5.09
C ILE A 59 8.66 5.98 -4.96
N LEU A 60 8.80 5.02 -5.88
CA LEU A 60 9.87 4.02 -5.87
C LEU A 60 11.25 4.65 -5.99
N VAL A 61 11.43 5.58 -6.93
CA VAL A 61 12.68 6.31 -7.16
C VAL A 61 13.01 7.17 -5.94
N GLY A 62 12.04 7.91 -5.41
CA GLY A 62 12.22 8.74 -4.20
C GLY A 62 12.64 7.90 -3.01
N ARG A 63 12.01 6.74 -2.76
CA ARG A 63 12.40 5.82 -1.68
C ARG A 63 13.79 5.22 -1.88
N PHE A 64 14.14 4.86 -3.12
CA PHE A 64 15.48 4.37 -3.43
C PHE A 64 16.56 5.41 -3.11
N PHE A 65 16.35 6.65 -3.52
CA PHE A 65 17.34 7.70 -3.28
C PHE A 65 17.34 8.20 -1.82
N ALA A 66 16.23 8.13 -1.10
CA ALA A 66 16.14 8.59 0.28
C ALA A 66 17.18 7.94 1.20
N GLN A 67 17.53 6.68 0.98
CA GLN A 67 18.54 5.97 1.77
C GLN A 67 19.94 6.63 1.72
N PHE A 68 20.25 7.40 0.68
CA PHE A 68 21.52 8.09 0.53
C PHE A 68 21.54 9.48 1.19
N PHE A 69 20.35 10.06 1.48
CA PHE A 69 20.21 11.40 2.02
C PHE A 69 19.76 11.45 3.47
N VAL A 70 19.24 10.34 4.01
CA VAL A 70 18.85 10.28 5.42
C VAL A 70 20.09 10.14 6.27
N SER A 71 20.30 11.09 7.19
CA SER A 71 21.41 11.04 8.14
C SER A 71 21.27 9.83 9.07
N PRO A 72 22.38 9.10 9.35
CA PRO A 72 22.38 8.03 10.34
C PRO A 72 21.92 8.46 11.75
N GLN A 73 22.05 9.76 12.08
CA GLN A 73 21.62 10.33 13.35
C GLN A 73 20.17 10.82 13.33
N ALA A 74 19.46 10.72 12.20
CA ALA A 74 18.07 11.17 12.14
C ALA A 74 17.19 10.33 13.07
N SER A 75 16.29 11.00 13.81
CA SER A 75 15.39 10.29 14.70
C SER A 75 14.43 9.38 13.93
N PHE A 76 14.08 8.25 14.53
CA PHE A 76 13.07 7.33 13.99
C PHE A 76 11.78 8.05 13.55
N VAL A 77 11.28 8.97 14.38
CA VAL A 77 10.07 9.77 14.09
C VAL A 77 10.25 10.59 12.81
N THR A 78 11.38 11.30 12.70
CA THR A 78 11.68 12.16 11.53
C THR A 78 11.76 11.33 10.26
N VAL A 79 12.46 10.21 10.29
CA VAL A 79 12.61 9.32 9.11
C VAL A 79 11.25 8.76 8.68
N THR A 80 10.45 8.30 9.64
CA THR A 80 9.12 7.74 9.35
C THR A 80 8.20 8.80 8.73
N ILE A 81 8.15 10.00 9.28
CA ILE A 81 7.33 11.09 8.72
C ILE A 81 7.83 11.50 7.33
N LEU A 82 9.15 11.66 7.16
CA LEU A 82 9.73 12.00 5.86
C LEU A 82 9.37 10.96 4.79
N VAL A 83 9.48 9.68 5.11
CA VAL A 83 9.16 8.60 4.18
C VAL A 83 7.66 8.56 3.89
N GLN A 84 6.82 8.53 4.89
CA GLN A 84 5.38 8.34 4.70
C GLN A 84 4.71 9.59 4.11
N VAL A 85 4.97 10.75 4.68
CA VAL A 85 4.35 11.99 4.23
C VAL A 85 5.09 12.60 3.04
N GLY A 86 6.43 12.68 3.10
CA GLY A 86 7.22 13.34 2.06
C GLY A 86 7.36 12.53 0.78
N LEU A 87 7.63 11.22 0.87
CA LEU A 87 7.94 10.41 -0.30
C LEU A 87 6.74 9.61 -0.84
N ILE A 88 5.75 9.29 -0.02
CA ILE A 88 4.58 8.50 -0.46
C ILE A 88 3.36 9.40 -0.64
N LEU A 89 2.94 10.12 0.39
CA LEU A 89 1.73 10.90 0.35
C LEU A 89 1.87 12.17 -0.49
N ALA A 90 2.96 12.93 -0.34
CA ALA A 90 3.11 14.22 -1.00
C ALA A 90 3.09 14.12 -2.53
N PRO A 91 3.86 13.22 -3.21
CA PRO A 91 3.75 13.07 -4.66
C PRO A 91 2.33 12.75 -5.12
N CYS A 92 1.65 11.85 -4.42
CA CYS A 92 0.30 11.43 -4.71
C CYS A 92 -0.69 12.60 -4.60
N VAL A 93 -0.67 13.34 -3.48
CA VAL A 93 -1.58 14.48 -3.25
C VAL A 93 -1.29 15.62 -4.21
N LEU A 94 -0.02 15.96 -4.42
CA LEU A 94 0.38 17.00 -5.37
C LEU A 94 -0.07 16.68 -6.80
N MET A 95 0.15 15.43 -7.25
CA MET A 95 -0.31 15.00 -8.58
C MET A 95 -1.84 14.98 -8.67
N ALA A 96 -2.55 14.57 -7.62
CA ALA A 96 -4.01 14.65 -7.58
C ALA A 96 -4.50 16.09 -7.71
N MET A 97 -3.89 17.03 -6.99
CA MET A 97 -4.26 18.46 -7.02
C MET A 97 -3.91 19.14 -8.33
N LEU A 98 -2.73 18.87 -8.88
CA LEU A 98 -2.21 19.58 -10.05
C LEU A 98 -2.69 18.97 -11.37
N LEU A 99 -2.83 17.63 -11.45
CA LEU A 99 -3.08 16.90 -12.70
C LEU A 99 -4.51 16.37 -12.85
N THR A 100 -5.38 16.58 -11.84
CA THR A 100 -6.79 16.18 -11.94
C THR A 100 -7.75 17.35 -11.61
N ARG A 101 -8.98 17.28 -12.13
CA ARG A 101 -10.02 18.28 -11.81
C ARG A 101 -10.70 18.01 -10.47
N SER A 102 -10.67 16.77 -9.99
CA SER A 102 -11.29 16.37 -8.72
C SER A 102 -10.32 15.52 -7.89
N PRO A 103 -9.43 16.13 -7.10
CA PRO A 103 -8.48 15.41 -6.24
C PRO A 103 -9.17 14.38 -5.33
N ARG A 104 -10.34 14.73 -4.80
CA ARG A 104 -11.10 13.85 -3.91
C ARG A 104 -11.58 12.58 -4.62
N LYS A 105 -12.03 12.69 -5.89
CA LYS A 105 -12.39 11.53 -6.72
C LYS A 105 -11.14 10.76 -7.15
N ALA A 106 -10.06 11.46 -7.50
CA ALA A 106 -8.79 10.82 -7.88
C ALA A 106 -8.17 10.01 -6.73
N LEU A 107 -8.29 10.48 -5.49
CA LEU A 107 -7.87 9.78 -4.28
C LEU A 107 -8.92 8.78 -3.76
N ARG A 108 -10.07 8.63 -4.43
CA ARG A 108 -11.18 7.74 -4.08
C ARG A 108 -11.67 7.93 -2.63
N ILE A 109 -11.69 9.19 -2.18
CA ILE A 109 -12.17 9.60 -0.86
C ILE A 109 -13.67 9.88 -0.96
N HIS A 110 -14.48 8.91 -0.56
CA HIS A 110 -15.93 9.05 -0.50
C HIS A 110 -16.53 8.34 0.72
N ARG A 111 -17.79 8.59 0.99
CA ARG A 111 -18.51 7.96 2.10
C ARG A 111 -18.64 6.45 1.85
N THR A 112 -18.39 5.68 2.89
CA THR A 112 -18.46 4.22 2.87
C THR A 112 -19.66 3.75 3.67
N GLN A 113 -20.34 2.72 3.22
CA GLN A 113 -21.47 2.11 3.93
C GLN A 113 -20.99 1.47 5.24
N LEU A 114 -21.78 1.58 6.31
CA LEU A 114 -21.44 1.01 7.61
C LEU A 114 -21.20 -0.51 7.54
N SER A 115 -21.95 -1.22 6.71
CA SER A 115 -21.76 -2.66 6.48
C SER A 115 -20.36 -3.00 5.89
N HIS A 116 -19.82 -2.13 5.02
CA HIS A 116 -18.47 -2.30 4.50
C HIS A 116 -17.40 -2.00 5.57
N VAL A 117 -17.66 -1.00 6.42
CA VAL A 117 -16.78 -0.67 7.55
C VAL A 117 -16.71 -1.86 8.52
N THR A 118 -17.87 -2.41 8.91
CA THR A 118 -17.93 -3.59 9.78
C THR A 118 -17.23 -4.79 9.16
N ALA A 119 -17.44 -5.05 7.87
CA ALA A 119 -16.74 -6.12 7.15
C ALA A 119 -15.21 -5.89 7.13
N ALA A 120 -14.75 -4.65 6.91
CA ALA A 120 -13.34 -4.32 6.91
C ALA A 120 -12.69 -4.55 8.28
N VAL A 121 -13.36 -4.17 9.38
CA VAL A 121 -12.87 -4.44 10.74
C VAL A 121 -12.76 -5.95 10.98
N LEU A 122 -13.80 -6.72 10.66
CA LEU A 122 -13.79 -8.18 10.84
C LEU A 122 -12.72 -8.85 9.97
N ILE A 123 -12.57 -8.42 8.71
CA ILE A 123 -11.52 -8.92 7.80
C ILE A 123 -10.13 -8.57 8.36
N GLY A 124 -9.91 -7.37 8.88
CA GLY A 124 -8.63 -6.96 9.46
C GLY A 124 -8.18 -7.90 10.58
N PHE A 125 -9.09 -8.21 11.52
CA PHE A 125 -8.79 -9.15 12.61
C PHE A 125 -8.65 -10.60 12.13
N ALA A 126 -9.52 -11.05 11.24
CA ALA A 126 -9.49 -12.43 10.74
C ALA A 126 -8.27 -12.71 9.86
N LEU A 127 -7.82 -11.73 9.06
CA LEU A 127 -6.72 -11.89 8.12
C LEU A 127 -5.35 -11.93 8.79
N HIS A 128 -5.18 -11.25 9.92
CA HIS A 128 -3.87 -11.06 10.54
C HIS A 128 -3.16 -12.37 10.91
N PRO A 129 -3.80 -13.38 11.55
CA PRO A 129 -3.13 -14.66 11.84
C PRO A 129 -2.67 -15.38 10.55
N SER A 130 -3.50 -15.35 9.50
CA SER A 130 -3.18 -15.94 8.19
C SER A 130 -1.99 -15.23 7.53
N TYR A 131 -1.92 -13.91 7.67
CA TYR A 131 -0.82 -13.10 7.14
C TYR A 131 0.51 -13.38 7.87
N GLN A 132 0.48 -13.65 9.17
CA GLN A 132 1.66 -14.10 9.91
C GLN A 132 2.17 -15.46 9.41
N VAL A 133 1.27 -16.41 9.12
CA VAL A 133 1.64 -17.71 8.53
C VAL A 133 2.33 -17.50 7.19
N LEU A 134 1.79 -16.63 6.34
CA LEU A 134 2.40 -16.28 5.06
C LEU A 134 3.82 -15.72 5.24
N GLY A 135 4.01 -14.79 6.16
CA GLY A 135 5.32 -14.20 6.45
C GLY A 135 6.34 -15.25 6.89
N LYS A 136 5.98 -16.14 7.83
CA LYS A 136 6.82 -17.26 8.27
C LYS A 136 7.15 -18.22 7.12
N ALA A 137 6.19 -18.55 6.27
CA ALA A 137 6.40 -19.42 5.11
C ALA A 137 7.37 -18.79 4.10
N ILE A 138 7.26 -17.50 3.82
CA ILE A 138 8.17 -16.79 2.91
C ILE A 138 9.60 -16.80 3.48
N VAL A 139 9.79 -16.51 4.76
CA VAL A 139 11.10 -16.51 5.42
C VAL A 139 11.70 -17.93 5.46
N SER A 140 10.89 -18.97 5.62
CA SER A 140 11.38 -20.35 5.61
C SER A 140 11.88 -20.80 4.23
N ILE A 141 11.25 -20.31 3.14
CA ILE A 141 11.67 -20.62 1.76
C ILE A 141 12.86 -19.75 1.34
N TYR A 142 12.86 -18.48 1.77
CA TYR A 142 13.88 -17.50 1.46
C TYR A 142 14.34 -16.79 2.72
N PRO A 143 15.35 -17.33 3.44
CA PRO A 143 15.82 -16.76 4.70
C PRO A 143 16.37 -15.34 4.55
N ILE A 144 16.22 -14.54 5.60
CA ILE A 144 16.78 -13.18 5.66
C ILE A 144 18.29 -13.28 5.91
N GLY A 145 19.07 -12.59 5.09
CA GLY A 145 20.53 -12.57 5.25
C GLY A 145 20.97 -11.89 6.57
N SER A 146 22.12 -12.30 7.10
CA SER A 146 22.61 -11.87 8.40
C SER A 146 22.75 -10.35 8.55
N GLU A 147 23.22 -9.65 7.52
CA GLU A 147 23.34 -8.17 7.52
C GLU A 147 21.97 -7.49 7.62
N THR A 148 21.01 -7.98 6.85
CA THR A 148 19.63 -7.46 6.88
C THR A 148 18.98 -7.76 8.24
N MET A 149 19.23 -8.94 8.79
CA MET A 149 18.74 -9.31 10.14
C MET A 149 19.29 -8.37 11.21
N LEU A 150 20.59 -8.05 11.17
CA LEU A 150 21.22 -7.10 12.09
C LEU A 150 20.61 -5.69 11.94
N ALA A 151 20.38 -5.24 10.71
CA ALA A 151 19.74 -3.96 10.46
C ALA A 151 18.30 -3.91 11.00
N LEU A 152 17.54 -5.01 10.85
CA LEU A 152 16.21 -5.15 11.43
C LEU A 152 16.22 -5.08 12.95
N GLN A 153 17.14 -5.82 13.61
CA GLN A 153 17.27 -5.81 15.05
C GLN A 153 17.63 -4.41 15.60
N ASN A 154 18.52 -3.69 14.91
CA ASN A 154 18.83 -2.31 15.25
C ASN A 154 17.62 -1.38 15.11
N PHE A 155 16.86 -1.52 14.03
CA PHE A 155 15.62 -0.76 13.83
C PHE A 155 14.56 -1.08 14.89
N GLU A 156 14.34 -2.35 15.19
CA GLU A 156 13.46 -2.79 16.28
C GLU A 156 13.87 -2.22 17.62
N GLY A 157 15.18 -2.18 17.90
CA GLY A 157 15.74 -1.56 19.11
C GLY A 157 15.34 -0.09 19.25
N LEU A 158 15.32 0.67 18.15
CA LEU A 158 14.88 2.08 18.15
C LEU A 158 13.35 2.22 18.28
N VAL A 159 12.60 1.36 17.62
CA VAL A 159 11.13 1.38 17.65
C VAL A 159 10.61 1.05 19.03
N PHE A 160 11.06 -0.06 19.64
CA PHE A 160 10.50 -0.55 20.90
C PHE A 160 11.00 0.19 22.16
N GLN A 161 11.84 1.21 21.99
CA GLN A 161 12.11 2.22 23.04
C GLN A 161 10.96 3.26 23.14
N GLN A 162 10.06 3.29 22.15
CA GLN A 162 8.94 4.24 22.14
C GLN A 162 7.72 3.66 22.87
N GLU A 163 6.87 4.56 23.33
CA GLU A 163 5.56 4.20 23.88
C GLU A 163 4.68 3.56 22.78
N LEU A 164 3.88 2.55 23.16
CA LEU A 164 3.05 1.80 22.21
C LEU A 164 2.17 2.70 21.33
N TRP A 165 1.57 3.75 21.89
CA TRP A 165 0.72 4.65 21.12
C TRP A 165 1.49 5.42 20.03
N VAL A 166 2.78 5.76 20.27
CA VAL A 166 3.65 6.38 19.27
C VAL A 166 3.94 5.40 18.12
N ILE A 167 4.26 4.15 18.49
CA ILE A 167 4.50 3.07 17.52
C ILE A 167 3.27 2.85 16.65
N LEU A 168 2.09 2.74 17.26
CA LEU A 168 0.83 2.54 16.54
C LEU A 168 0.48 3.72 15.62
N LEU A 169 0.72 4.95 16.08
CA LEU A 169 0.49 6.14 15.26
C LEU A 169 1.43 6.17 14.05
N LEU A 170 2.74 5.93 14.26
CA LEU A 170 3.75 6.12 13.23
C LEU A 170 3.94 4.92 12.30
N LEU A 171 3.71 3.69 12.76
CA LEU A 171 3.94 2.48 11.98
C LEU A 171 2.68 1.69 11.63
N ALA A 172 1.51 2.04 12.19
CA ALA A 172 0.24 1.46 11.77
C ALA A 172 -0.67 2.48 11.09
N ALA A 173 -1.07 3.54 11.79
CA ALA A 173 -2.05 4.50 11.29
C ALA A 173 -1.50 5.36 10.16
N LEU A 174 -0.32 5.95 10.34
CA LEU A 174 0.29 6.84 9.34
C LEU A 174 0.59 6.12 8.01
N PRO A 175 1.26 4.93 7.99
CA PRO A 175 1.44 4.17 6.76
C PRO A 175 0.12 3.77 6.12
N ALA A 176 -0.85 3.25 6.89
CA ALA A 176 -2.15 2.86 6.37
C ALA A 176 -2.86 4.02 5.64
N ILE A 177 -2.78 5.24 6.15
CA ILE A 177 -3.37 6.41 5.50
C ILE A 177 -2.57 6.80 4.25
N CYS A 178 -1.25 6.98 4.37
CA CYS A 178 -0.42 7.49 3.29
C CYS A 178 -0.36 6.51 2.10
N GLU A 179 -0.15 5.25 2.39
CA GLU A 179 0.01 4.19 1.38
C GLU A 179 -1.32 3.85 0.70
N GLU A 180 -2.43 3.78 1.45
CA GLU A 180 -3.72 3.49 0.82
C GLU A 180 -4.21 4.66 -0.05
N LEU A 181 -3.99 5.91 0.34
CA LEU A 181 -4.29 7.06 -0.52
C LEU A 181 -3.46 7.03 -1.81
N ALA A 182 -2.17 6.66 -1.72
CA ALA A 182 -1.31 6.57 -2.90
C ALA A 182 -1.66 5.37 -3.78
N PHE A 183 -1.67 4.15 -3.21
CA PHE A 183 -1.77 2.92 -4.00
C PHE A 183 -3.21 2.53 -4.33
N ARG A 184 -4.20 2.66 -3.41
CA ARG A 184 -5.61 2.30 -3.66
C ARG A 184 -6.47 3.49 -4.05
N GLY A 185 -6.05 4.69 -3.66
CA GLY A 185 -6.65 5.93 -4.12
C GLY A 185 -6.19 6.25 -5.54
N PHE A 186 -5.03 6.87 -5.66
CA PHE A 186 -4.56 7.51 -6.88
C PHE A 186 -4.11 6.50 -7.95
N ILE A 187 -3.19 5.58 -7.60
CA ILE A 187 -2.59 4.66 -8.58
C ILE A 187 -3.62 3.67 -9.08
N PHE A 188 -4.26 2.93 -8.18
CA PHE A 188 -5.32 1.97 -8.55
C PHE A 188 -6.48 2.66 -9.27
N GLY A 189 -6.95 3.82 -8.77
CA GLY A 189 -8.04 4.58 -9.38
C GLY A 189 -7.74 5.00 -10.82
N GLY A 190 -6.51 5.46 -11.09
CA GLY A 190 -6.09 5.84 -12.43
C GLY A 190 -5.94 4.65 -13.39
N LEU A 191 -5.48 3.50 -12.89
CA LEU A 191 -5.37 2.26 -13.68
C LEU A 191 -6.72 1.63 -13.97
N LEU A 192 -7.64 1.63 -12.99
CA LEU A 192 -8.94 0.96 -13.08
C LEU A 192 -9.77 1.44 -14.28
N ARG A 193 -9.69 2.74 -14.57
CA ARG A 193 -10.53 3.38 -15.58
C ARG A 193 -10.32 2.85 -17.01
N GLN A 194 -9.11 2.46 -17.38
CA GLN A 194 -8.78 2.05 -18.75
C GLN A 194 -8.24 0.64 -18.87
N GLN A 195 -7.69 0.08 -17.78
CA GLN A 195 -6.99 -1.21 -17.83
C GLN A 195 -7.77 -2.37 -17.24
N GLY A 196 -8.92 -2.10 -16.65
CA GLY A 196 -9.76 -3.10 -15.98
C GLY A 196 -9.24 -3.49 -14.58
N VAL A 197 -10.11 -4.17 -13.84
CA VAL A 197 -9.92 -4.45 -12.41
C VAL A 197 -8.67 -5.28 -12.15
N LEU A 198 -8.50 -6.39 -12.87
CA LEU A 198 -7.41 -7.34 -12.60
C LEU A 198 -6.03 -6.69 -12.78
N ARG A 199 -5.83 -5.94 -13.86
CA ARG A 199 -4.56 -5.25 -14.10
C ARG A 199 -4.32 -4.15 -13.07
N ALA A 200 -5.35 -3.37 -12.73
CA ALA A 200 -5.24 -2.32 -11.72
C ALA A 200 -4.87 -2.89 -10.35
N VAL A 201 -5.49 -4.00 -9.93
CA VAL A 201 -5.17 -4.70 -8.68
C VAL A 201 -3.72 -5.20 -8.69
N ILE A 202 -3.32 -5.94 -9.73
CA ILE A 202 -1.98 -6.54 -9.81
C ILE A 202 -0.90 -5.45 -9.84
N VAL A 203 -1.03 -4.46 -10.72
CA VAL A 203 0.00 -3.43 -10.88
C VAL A 203 0.13 -2.56 -9.63
N SER A 204 -0.99 -2.13 -9.03
CA SER A 204 -0.93 -1.35 -7.79
C SER A 204 -0.37 -2.16 -6.61
N ALA A 205 -0.66 -3.46 -6.53
CA ALA A 205 -0.12 -4.36 -5.50
C ALA A 205 1.39 -4.59 -5.65
N LEU A 206 1.89 -4.78 -6.87
CA LEU A 206 3.32 -4.92 -7.13
C LEU A 206 4.08 -3.63 -6.84
N LEU A 207 3.56 -2.47 -7.29
CA LEU A 207 4.16 -1.17 -6.96
C LEU A 207 4.21 -0.96 -5.44
N PHE A 208 3.15 -1.30 -4.72
CA PHE A 208 3.10 -1.26 -3.26
C PHE A 208 4.15 -2.19 -2.63
N GLY A 209 4.23 -3.44 -3.06
CA GLY A 209 5.22 -4.39 -2.55
C GLY A 209 6.66 -3.90 -2.77
N PHE A 210 6.98 -3.35 -3.94
CA PHE A 210 8.32 -2.83 -4.25
C PHE A 210 8.73 -1.60 -3.43
N THR A 211 7.82 -0.94 -2.73
CA THR A 211 8.20 0.10 -1.76
C THR A 211 8.86 -0.45 -0.50
N HIS A 212 8.81 -1.75 -0.26
CA HIS A 212 9.45 -2.39 0.89
C HIS A 212 10.89 -2.78 0.55
N ALA A 213 11.83 -2.42 1.42
CA ALA A 213 13.26 -2.59 1.16
C ALA A 213 13.74 -4.05 1.23
N ILE A 214 12.98 -4.92 1.93
CA ILE A 214 13.33 -6.31 2.20
C ILE A 214 12.48 -7.20 1.30
N LEU A 215 13.11 -8.11 0.54
CA LEU A 215 12.42 -8.96 -0.44
C LEU A 215 11.26 -9.76 0.17
N GLN A 216 11.46 -10.34 1.35
CA GLN A 216 10.43 -11.10 2.06
C GLN A 216 9.22 -10.22 2.43
N GLN A 217 9.48 -8.99 2.85
CA GLN A 217 8.43 -8.00 3.10
C GLN A 217 7.77 -7.54 1.80
N SER A 218 8.53 -7.35 0.72
CA SER A 218 8.00 -6.99 -0.60
C SER A 218 7.02 -8.04 -1.12
N ILE A 219 7.32 -9.32 -0.97
CA ILE A 219 6.43 -10.42 -1.36
C ILE A 219 5.17 -10.42 -0.50
N SER A 220 5.30 -10.38 0.83
CA SER A 220 4.18 -10.33 1.76
C SER A 220 3.29 -9.11 1.50
N ALA A 221 3.89 -7.93 1.33
CA ALA A 221 3.18 -6.69 1.03
C ALA A 221 2.48 -6.74 -0.33
N SER A 222 3.08 -7.37 -1.35
CA SER A 222 2.40 -7.58 -2.65
C SER A 222 1.13 -8.41 -2.48
N VAL A 223 1.17 -9.50 -1.71
CA VAL A 223 -0.01 -10.32 -1.42
C VAL A 223 -1.07 -9.53 -0.66
N MET A 224 -0.67 -8.81 0.40
CA MET A 224 -1.58 -7.89 1.10
C MET A 224 -2.14 -6.85 0.11
N GLY A 225 -1.30 -6.36 -0.78
CA GLY A 225 -1.65 -5.43 -1.84
C GLY A 225 -2.77 -5.91 -2.76
N LEU A 226 -2.73 -7.18 -3.14
CA LEU A 226 -3.79 -7.81 -3.93
C LEU A 226 -5.12 -7.82 -3.18
N LEU A 227 -5.10 -8.23 -1.91
CA LEU A 227 -6.30 -8.29 -1.06
C LEU A 227 -6.90 -6.90 -0.85
N LEU A 228 -6.08 -5.91 -0.49
CA LEU A 228 -6.51 -4.53 -0.33
C LEU A 228 -7.02 -3.92 -1.65
N GLY A 229 -6.40 -4.24 -2.79
CA GLY A 229 -6.87 -3.83 -4.11
C GLY A 229 -8.27 -4.35 -4.43
N LEU A 230 -8.54 -5.62 -4.11
CA LEU A 230 -9.86 -6.22 -4.23
C LEU A 230 -10.90 -5.57 -3.30
N ILE A 231 -10.52 -5.29 -2.05
CA ILE A 231 -11.40 -4.57 -1.10
C ILE A 231 -11.68 -3.16 -1.62
N ALA A 232 -10.66 -2.42 -2.10
CA ALA A 232 -10.83 -1.08 -2.67
C ALA A 232 -11.77 -1.09 -3.88
N TRP A 233 -11.63 -2.09 -4.75
CA TRP A 233 -12.56 -2.27 -5.87
C TRP A 233 -13.99 -2.49 -5.40
N ARG A 234 -14.16 -3.41 -4.48
CA ARG A 234 -15.49 -3.83 -3.99
C ARG A 234 -16.21 -2.76 -3.20
N THR A 235 -15.50 -2.02 -2.36
CA THR A 235 -16.07 -0.96 -1.51
C THR A 235 -16.09 0.41 -2.18
N GLY A 236 -15.43 0.52 -3.33
CA GLY A 236 -15.38 1.72 -4.15
C GLY A 236 -14.29 2.72 -3.73
N GLY A 237 -13.76 2.69 -2.50
CA GLY A 237 -12.83 3.70 -1.97
C GLY A 237 -11.75 3.15 -1.04
N VAL A 238 -10.97 4.08 -0.48
CA VAL A 238 -9.78 3.76 0.34
C VAL A 238 -10.10 3.50 1.81
N PHE A 239 -11.27 3.89 2.31
CA PHE A 239 -11.53 3.89 3.74
C PHE A 239 -11.48 2.49 4.37
N CYS A 240 -12.08 1.50 3.71
CA CYS A 240 -12.05 0.11 4.18
C CYS A 240 -10.64 -0.48 4.13
N THR A 241 -9.83 -0.13 3.13
CA THR A 241 -8.45 -0.61 3.03
C THR A 241 -7.56 -0.01 4.09
N ILE A 242 -7.74 1.26 4.42
CA ILE A 242 -7.06 1.92 5.55
C ILE A 242 -7.36 1.17 6.86
N ILE A 243 -8.61 0.79 7.11
CA ILE A 243 -8.99 0.05 8.32
C ILE A 243 -8.28 -1.31 8.37
N VAL A 244 -8.37 -2.11 7.30
CA VAL A 244 -7.74 -3.45 7.26
C VAL A 244 -6.23 -3.34 7.44
N HIS A 245 -5.59 -2.41 6.73
CA HIS A 245 -4.16 -2.19 6.81
C HIS A 245 -3.71 -1.74 8.21
N CYS A 246 -4.42 -0.75 8.78
CA CYS A 246 -4.13 -0.25 10.12
C CYS A 246 -4.28 -1.34 11.20
N ILE A 247 -5.33 -2.17 11.13
CA ILE A 247 -5.53 -3.29 12.05
C ILE A 247 -4.40 -4.32 11.90
N ASN A 248 -4.06 -4.69 10.67
CA ASN A 248 -2.99 -5.67 10.42
C ASN A 248 -1.65 -5.21 10.99
N ASN A 249 -1.22 -3.98 10.70
CA ASN A 249 0.02 -3.43 11.21
C ASN A 249 -0.06 -3.22 12.73
N GLY A 250 -1.18 -2.71 13.23
CA GLY A 250 -1.39 -2.46 14.66
C GLY A 250 -1.31 -3.73 15.51
N LEU A 251 -1.91 -4.83 15.06
CA LEU A 251 -1.82 -6.11 15.75
C LEU A 251 -0.40 -6.67 15.75
N SER A 252 0.31 -6.62 14.61
CA SER A 252 1.71 -7.05 14.52
C SER A 252 2.59 -6.30 15.50
N LEU A 253 2.48 -4.97 15.51
CA LEU A 253 3.27 -4.10 16.38
C LEU A 253 2.91 -4.27 17.86
N THR A 254 1.63 -4.43 18.19
CA THR A 254 1.20 -4.67 19.57
C THR A 254 1.74 -6.00 20.10
N MET A 255 1.62 -7.08 19.33
CA MET A 255 2.16 -8.39 19.73
C MET A 255 3.68 -8.34 19.92
N ALA A 256 4.40 -7.69 18.99
CA ALA A 256 5.87 -7.52 19.11
C ALA A 256 6.25 -6.66 20.31
N TRP A 257 5.53 -5.57 20.57
CA TRP A 257 5.77 -4.71 21.73
C TRP A 257 5.49 -5.43 23.05
N CYS A 258 4.40 -6.17 23.16
CA CYS A 258 4.08 -6.98 24.34
C CYS A 258 5.16 -8.03 24.59
N ALA A 259 5.61 -8.74 23.56
CA ALA A 259 6.68 -9.72 23.67
C ALA A 259 8.00 -9.09 24.12
N LYS A 260 8.37 -7.95 23.55
CA LYS A 260 9.61 -7.23 23.89
C LYS A 260 9.61 -6.73 25.34
N ASN A 261 8.45 -6.35 25.86
CA ASN A 261 8.28 -5.92 27.24
C ASN A 261 7.98 -7.09 28.21
N SER A 262 8.16 -8.34 27.77
CA SER A 262 7.96 -9.55 28.58
C SER A 262 6.57 -9.64 29.23
N LEU A 263 5.54 -9.09 28.55
CA LEU A 263 4.18 -9.16 29.03
C LEU A 263 3.60 -10.57 28.82
N ALA A 264 2.93 -11.09 29.84
CA ALA A 264 2.19 -12.34 29.71
C ALA A 264 0.97 -12.16 28.78
N VAL A 265 0.64 -13.21 28.04
CA VAL A 265 -0.63 -13.23 27.28
C VAL A 265 -1.78 -13.19 28.30
N PRO A 266 -2.75 -12.26 28.17
CA PRO A 266 -3.92 -12.24 29.03
C PRO A 266 -4.71 -13.56 28.94
N ASP A 267 -5.24 -14.06 30.08
CA ASP A 267 -6.01 -15.31 30.12
C ASP A 267 -7.16 -15.35 29.12
N ALA A 268 -7.81 -14.20 28.91
CA ALA A 268 -8.89 -14.05 27.93
C ALA A 268 -8.45 -14.29 26.47
N LEU A 269 -7.16 -14.26 26.16
CA LEU A 269 -6.60 -14.46 24.84
C LEU A 269 -5.85 -15.79 24.68
N ASN A 270 -5.69 -16.57 25.77
CA ASN A 270 -4.94 -17.83 25.77
C ASN A 270 -5.51 -18.90 24.81
N TRP A 271 -6.76 -18.78 24.41
CA TRP A 271 -7.38 -19.66 23.40
C TRP A 271 -6.90 -19.36 21.97
N ALA A 272 -6.40 -18.17 21.70
CA ALA A 272 -5.97 -17.74 20.36
C ALA A 272 -4.47 -17.46 20.27
N ILE A 273 -3.86 -16.99 21.35
CA ILE A 273 -2.48 -16.51 21.40
C ILE A 273 -1.70 -17.32 22.44
N GLU A 274 -0.45 -17.61 22.13
CA GLU A 274 0.50 -18.24 23.04
C GLU A 274 1.81 -17.45 23.09
N SER A 275 2.53 -17.56 24.20
CA SER A 275 3.85 -16.99 24.38
C SER A 275 4.90 -18.07 24.13
N GLY A 276 5.75 -17.87 23.13
CA GLY A 276 6.85 -18.76 22.78
C GLY A 276 8.21 -18.08 22.90
N VAL A 277 9.27 -18.78 22.51
CA VAL A 277 10.65 -18.28 22.51
C VAL A 277 10.81 -17.04 21.62
N GLU A 278 10.06 -17.00 20.52
CA GLU A 278 10.08 -15.89 19.55
C GLU A 278 9.09 -14.75 19.89
N GLY A 279 8.42 -14.83 21.05
CA GLY A 279 7.41 -13.86 21.48
C GLY A 279 5.97 -14.38 21.35
N TRP A 280 5.02 -13.46 21.20
CA TRP A 280 3.60 -13.79 21.06
C TRP A 280 3.32 -14.32 19.66
N SER A 281 2.62 -15.45 19.57
CA SER A 281 2.19 -16.06 18.31
C SER A 281 0.77 -16.60 18.42
N TYR A 282 0.09 -16.72 17.28
CA TYR A 282 -1.22 -17.36 17.25
C TYR A 282 -1.07 -18.87 17.33
N ARG A 283 -1.98 -19.51 18.09
CA ARG A 283 -2.08 -20.97 18.12
C ARG A 283 -2.44 -21.54 16.75
N PRO A 284 -1.93 -22.72 16.38
CA PRO A 284 -2.19 -23.34 15.06
C PRO A 284 -3.68 -23.50 14.75
N GLU A 285 -4.50 -23.85 15.76
CA GLU A 285 -5.94 -24.01 15.60
C GLU A 285 -6.58 -22.67 15.18
N TRP A 286 -6.17 -21.56 15.82
CA TRP A 286 -6.67 -20.25 15.51
C TRP A 286 -6.18 -19.75 14.14
N GLN A 287 -4.95 -20.07 13.75
CA GLN A 287 -4.46 -19.77 12.40
C GLN A 287 -5.32 -20.45 11.33
N PHE A 288 -5.67 -21.74 11.52
CA PHE A 288 -6.56 -22.45 10.60
C PHE A 288 -7.96 -21.83 10.56
N ILE A 289 -8.58 -21.56 11.71
CA ILE A 289 -9.88 -20.91 11.80
C ILE A 289 -9.85 -19.55 11.10
N SER A 290 -8.78 -18.77 11.26
CA SER A 290 -8.64 -17.45 10.65
C SER A 290 -8.60 -17.50 9.12
N ILE A 291 -7.99 -18.53 8.53
CA ILE A 291 -7.99 -18.74 7.07
C ILE A 291 -9.42 -18.96 6.57
N VAL A 292 -10.15 -19.89 7.20
CA VAL A 292 -11.53 -20.18 6.82
C VAL A 292 -12.44 -18.95 6.99
N LEU A 293 -12.27 -18.24 8.11
CA LEU A 293 -13.05 -17.04 8.42
C LEU A 293 -12.74 -15.90 7.44
N SER A 294 -11.47 -15.70 7.09
CA SER A 294 -11.07 -14.70 6.10
C SER A 294 -11.68 -14.98 4.74
N ILE A 295 -11.63 -16.22 4.27
CA ILE A 295 -12.25 -16.63 3.01
C ILE A 295 -13.76 -16.38 3.06
N ALA A 296 -14.44 -16.79 4.14
CA ALA A 296 -15.87 -16.59 4.29
C ALA A 296 -16.26 -15.10 4.27
N LEU A 297 -15.53 -14.26 4.99
CA LEU A 297 -15.77 -12.81 5.03
C LEU A 297 -15.53 -12.15 3.66
N PHE A 298 -14.49 -12.57 2.93
CA PHE A 298 -14.27 -12.14 1.55
C PHE A 298 -15.44 -12.56 0.65
N LEU A 299 -15.87 -13.81 0.69
CA LEU A 299 -17.02 -14.27 -0.09
C LEU A 299 -18.29 -13.47 0.22
N ILE A 300 -18.59 -13.21 1.49
CA ILE A 300 -19.71 -12.37 1.91
C ILE A 300 -19.58 -10.94 1.37
N LEU A 301 -18.40 -10.34 1.46
CA LEU A 301 -18.16 -9.02 0.91
C LEU A 301 -18.40 -8.98 -0.60
N PHE A 302 -18.07 -10.04 -1.33
CA PHE A 302 -18.23 -10.13 -2.78
C PHE A 302 -19.61 -10.59 -3.25
N GLN A 303 -20.36 -11.35 -2.45
CA GLN A 303 -21.72 -11.77 -2.81
C GLN A 303 -22.74 -10.63 -2.80
N ARG A 304 -22.55 -9.63 -1.95
CA ARG A 304 -23.57 -8.63 -1.61
C ARG A 304 -23.80 -7.51 -2.62
N SER A 305 -23.39 -7.58 -3.89
CA SER A 305 -23.88 -6.54 -4.82
C SER A 305 -23.51 -6.64 -6.31
N ARG A 306 -24.46 -6.98 -7.10
CA ARG A 306 -24.58 -6.49 -8.49
C ARG A 306 -25.05 -5.02 -8.56
N GLN A 307 -25.57 -4.45 -7.49
CA GLN A 307 -26.07 -3.07 -7.41
C GLN A 307 -24.95 -2.02 -7.28
N THR A 308 -23.91 -2.31 -6.53
CA THR A 308 -22.79 -1.37 -6.29
C THR A 308 -21.91 -1.19 -7.55
N GLU A 309 -21.80 -2.23 -8.36
CA GLU A 309 -21.05 -2.17 -9.63
C GLU A 309 -21.64 -1.15 -10.60
N ARG A 310 -22.98 -1.06 -10.68
CA ARG A 310 -23.68 -0.07 -11.51
C ARG A 310 -23.49 1.37 -10.99
N VAL A 311 -23.46 1.57 -9.67
CA VAL A 311 -23.26 2.90 -9.08
C VAL A 311 -21.81 3.36 -9.26
N VAL A 312 -20.83 2.49 -9.06
CA VAL A 312 -19.41 2.81 -9.26
C VAL A 312 -19.12 3.13 -10.73
N LEU A 313 -19.70 2.38 -11.67
CA LEU A 313 -19.54 2.65 -13.10
C LEU A 313 -20.26 3.94 -13.53
N ALA A 314 -21.40 4.26 -12.95
CA ALA A 314 -22.11 5.52 -13.20
C ALA A 314 -21.42 6.75 -12.62
N GLU A 315 -20.73 6.62 -11.50
CA GLU A 315 -19.92 7.71 -10.91
C GLU A 315 -18.57 7.91 -11.62
N MET A 316 -18.13 6.93 -12.40
CA MET A 316 -16.89 6.96 -13.20
C MET A 316 -17.11 7.50 -14.63
N ALA A 317 -18.34 7.51 -15.11
CA ALA A 317 -18.73 8.10 -16.39
C ALA A 317 -18.95 9.61 -16.27
#